data_17268918e0b11f3c217eea1eb94aeaed
#
_entry.id   17268918e0b11f3c217eea1eb94aeaed
#
_cell.length_a   1.000
_cell.length_b   1.000
_cell.length_c   1.000
_cell.angle_alpha   90.00
_cell.angle_beta   90.00
_cell.angle_gamma   90.00
#
_symmetry.space_group_name_H-M   'P 1'
#
loop_
_entity.id
_entity.type
_entity.pdbx_description
1 polymer ?
#
loop_
_entity_poly.entity_id
_entity_poly.type
_entity_poly.pdbx_seq_one_letter_code
_entity_poly.pdbx_strand_id
1 'polypeptide(L)'
;ASVLENLIYQKVYANDMIAHVVLICSAVNEIDYSAHEMLERVNQRLAEQGVSLNLSEVKGQVMDALRYSGLAKQLSGSIYLTQFDAFQHLRAISNK
;
A
#
# COMPACT_ATOMS: atom_id res chain seq x y z
N ALA A 1 12.11 -11.04 5.17
CA ALA A 1 10.71 -10.69 4.84
C ALA A 1 9.82 -10.85 6.04
N SER A 2 8.82 -10.00 6.20
CA SER A 2 7.86 -10.08 7.29
C SER A 2 6.72 -11.04 6.96
N VAL A 3 5.95 -11.41 7.98
CA VAL A 3 4.73 -12.20 7.78
C VAL A 3 3.76 -11.46 6.87
N LEU A 4 3.59 -10.17 7.10
CA LEU A 4 2.70 -9.35 6.27
C LEU A 4 3.15 -9.33 4.81
N GLU A 5 4.43 -9.12 4.59
CA GLU A 5 4.99 -9.08 3.23
C GLU A 5 4.73 -10.39 2.50
N ASN A 6 5.00 -11.52 3.15
CA ASN A 6 4.79 -12.84 2.56
C ASN A 6 3.32 -13.10 2.27
N LEU A 7 2.43 -12.67 3.17
CA LEU A 7 1.00 -12.83 2.96
C LEU A 7 0.52 -12.07 1.74
N ILE A 8 1.00 -10.83 1.56
CA ILE A 8 0.63 -10.02 0.40
C ILE A 8 1.04 -10.73 -0.90
N TYR A 9 2.29 -11.17 -0.98
CA TYR A 9 2.77 -11.85 -2.20
C TYR A 9 2.01 -13.12 -2.47
N GLN A 10 1.73 -13.90 -1.44
CA GLN A 10 1.01 -15.15 -1.56
C GLN A 10 -0.37 -14.94 -2.19
N LYS A 11 -1.09 -13.93 -1.71
CA LYS A 11 -2.42 -13.63 -2.22
C LYS A 11 -2.39 -13.06 -3.64
N VAL A 12 -1.46 -12.18 -3.91
CA VAL A 12 -1.36 -11.54 -5.24
C VAL A 12 -0.95 -12.55 -6.30
N TYR A 13 0.04 -13.39 -6.01
CA TYR A 13 0.51 -14.38 -6.99
C TYR A 13 -0.52 -15.50 -7.22
N ALA A 14 -1.41 -15.73 -6.27
CA ALA A 14 -2.43 -16.77 -6.40
C ALA A 14 -3.67 -16.32 -7.15
N ASN A 15 -3.82 -15.04 -7.44
CA ASN A 15 -5.05 -14.50 -8.04
C ASN A 15 -4.75 -13.38 -9.03
N ASP A 16 -4.80 -13.68 -10.31
CA ASP A 16 -4.52 -12.73 -11.39
C ASP A 16 -5.53 -11.58 -11.46
N MET A 17 -6.67 -11.71 -10.80
CA MET A 17 -7.70 -10.69 -10.82
C MET A 17 -7.45 -9.54 -9.84
N ILE A 18 -6.49 -9.69 -8.94
CA ILE A 18 -6.15 -8.62 -8.01
C ILE A 18 -5.42 -7.52 -8.76
N ALA A 19 -5.98 -6.31 -8.76
CA ALA A 19 -5.39 -5.15 -9.41
C ALA A 19 -4.83 -4.13 -8.40
N HIS A 20 -5.31 -4.18 -7.16
CA HIS A 20 -4.98 -3.19 -6.14
C HIS A 20 -4.84 -3.84 -4.78
N VAL A 21 -3.86 -3.39 -4.01
CA VAL A 21 -3.71 -3.75 -2.60
C VAL A 21 -3.83 -2.49 -1.78
N VAL A 22 -4.59 -2.53 -0.71
CA VAL A 22 -4.71 -1.40 0.23
C VAL A 22 -4.28 -1.89 1.61
N LEU A 23 -3.29 -1.24 2.18
CA LEU A 23 -2.89 -1.47 3.56
C LEU A 23 -3.59 -0.45 4.45
N ILE A 24 -4.40 -0.95 5.39
CA ILE A 24 -5.12 -0.10 6.32
C ILE A 24 -4.20 0.20 7.50
N CYS A 25 -3.85 1.46 7.69
CA CYS A 25 -2.81 1.88 8.62
C CYS A 25 -3.35 2.47 9.93
N SER A 26 -4.60 2.19 10.27
CA SER A 26 -5.20 2.77 11.48
C SER A 26 -4.48 2.37 12.78
N ALA A 27 -3.83 1.22 12.82
CA ALA A 27 -3.08 0.75 13.97
C ALA A 27 -1.59 1.12 13.92
N VAL A 28 -1.15 1.80 12.87
CA VAL A 28 0.27 2.14 12.70
C VAL A 28 0.53 3.50 13.31
N ASN A 29 1.46 3.56 14.28
CA ASN A 29 1.81 4.81 14.96
C ASN A 29 3.10 5.40 14.43
N GLU A 30 3.98 4.58 13.88
CA GLU A 30 5.24 5.04 13.30
C GLU A 30 5.72 4.05 12.25
N ILE A 31 6.61 4.49 11.39
CA ILE A 31 7.25 3.63 10.39
C ILE A 31 8.74 3.65 10.66
N ASP A 32 9.28 2.51 11.13
CA ASP A 32 10.70 2.38 11.33
C ASP A 32 11.40 2.03 10.01
N TYR A 33 12.72 1.93 10.06
CA TYR A 33 13.52 1.66 8.89
C TYR A 33 13.13 0.35 8.20
N SER A 34 12.90 -0.70 8.98
CA SER A 34 12.50 -2.01 8.42
C SER A 34 11.16 -1.94 7.72
N ALA A 35 10.20 -1.22 8.30
CA ALA A 35 8.89 -1.04 7.69
C ALA A 35 8.99 -0.24 6.40
N HIS A 36 9.82 0.80 6.40
CA HIS A 36 10.06 1.62 5.21
C HIS A 36 10.62 0.76 4.07
N GLU A 37 11.63 -0.04 4.36
CA GLU A 37 12.23 -0.92 3.37
C GLU A 37 11.23 -1.95 2.85
N MET A 38 10.42 -2.50 3.76
CA MET A 38 9.40 -3.47 3.38
C MET A 38 8.39 -2.86 2.42
N LEU A 39 7.94 -1.64 2.70
CA LEU A 39 6.98 -0.96 1.83
C LEU A 39 7.58 -0.68 0.45
N GLU A 40 8.85 -0.31 0.39
CA GLU A 40 9.53 -0.10 -0.89
C GLU A 40 9.58 -1.39 -1.71
N ARG A 41 9.92 -2.51 -1.09
CA ARG A 41 9.98 -3.81 -1.78
C ARG A 41 8.61 -4.23 -2.27
N VAL A 42 7.60 -4.13 -1.41
CA VAL A 42 6.23 -4.50 -1.76
C VAL A 42 5.74 -3.65 -2.92
N ASN A 43 5.96 -2.35 -2.85
CA ASN A 43 5.53 -1.45 -3.91
C ASN A 43 6.14 -1.85 -5.25
N GLN A 44 7.45 -2.10 -5.27
CA GLN A 44 8.14 -2.45 -6.50
C GLN A 44 7.68 -3.80 -7.05
N ARG A 45 7.59 -4.80 -6.20
CA ARG A 45 7.18 -6.14 -6.63
C ARG A 45 5.75 -6.19 -7.14
N LEU A 46 4.84 -5.48 -6.47
CA LEU A 46 3.47 -5.40 -6.92
C LEU A 46 3.35 -4.65 -8.24
N ALA A 47 4.11 -3.58 -8.40
CA ALA A 47 4.11 -2.83 -9.66
C ALA A 47 4.55 -3.70 -10.83
N GLU A 48 5.51 -4.58 -10.62
CA GLU A 48 5.97 -5.52 -11.65
C GLU A 48 4.87 -6.49 -12.07
N GLN A 49 3.91 -6.74 -11.19
CA GLN A 49 2.75 -7.59 -11.48
C GLN A 49 1.54 -6.79 -11.97
N GLY A 50 1.71 -5.49 -12.18
CA GLY A 50 0.60 -4.63 -12.58
C GLY A 50 -0.38 -4.34 -11.44
N VAL A 51 0.05 -4.50 -10.19
CA VAL A 51 -0.80 -4.31 -9.02
C VAL A 51 -0.37 -3.04 -8.28
N SER A 52 -1.33 -2.17 -7.98
CA SER A 52 -1.02 -0.93 -7.26
C SER A 52 -0.97 -1.17 -5.75
N LEU A 53 -0.07 -0.46 -5.07
CA LEU A 53 -0.01 -0.44 -3.62
C LEU A 53 -0.56 0.88 -3.12
N ASN A 54 -1.57 0.81 -2.27
CA ASN A 54 -2.27 1.96 -1.70
C ASN A 54 -2.28 1.87 -0.19
N LEU A 55 -2.40 3.01 0.48
CA LEU A 55 -2.53 3.06 1.94
C LEU A 55 -3.80 3.81 2.29
N SER A 56 -4.39 3.47 3.44
CA SER A 56 -5.55 4.20 3.96
C SER A 56 -5.42 4.38 5.46
N GLU A 57 -6.18 5.31 6.02
CA GLU A 57 -6.23 5.56 7.47
C GLU A 57 -4.86 5.89 8.05
N VAL A 58 -4.05 6.64 7.30
CA VAL A 58 -2.68 6.99 7.72
C VAL A 58 -2.75 8.17 8.67
N LYS A 59 -2.16 8.00 9.86
CA LYS A 59 -2.12 9.07 10.87
C LYS A 59 -1.18 10.19 10.43
N GLY A 60 -1.43 11.42 10.90
CA GLY A 60 -0.67 12.59 10.48
C GLY A 60 0.83 12.43 10.63
N GLN A 61 1.28 11.90 11.77
CA GLN A 61 2.71 11.70 12.01
C GLN A 61 3.33 10.65 11.08
N VAL A 62 2.55 9.64 10.72
CA VAL A 62 3.00 8.63 9.77
C VAL A 62 3.04 9.22 8.37
N MET A 63 2.03 10.01 8.01
CA MET A 63 2.02 10.70 6.73
C MET A 63 3.25 11.60 6.56
N ASP A 64 3.60 12.35 7.61
CA ASP A 64 4.78 13.21 7.58
C ASP A 64 6.04 12.41 7.32
N ALA A 65 6.18 11.25 7.96
CA ALA A 65 7.32 10.36 7.76
C ALA A 65 7.37 9.83 6.32
N LEU A 66 6.23 9.45 5.77
CA LEU A 66 6.15 8.96 4.39
C LEU A 66 6.54 10.04 3.38
N ARG A 67 6.12 11.26 3.62
CA ARG A 67 6.49 12.40 2.76
C ARG A 67 7.96 12.73 2.87
N TYR A 68 8.46 12.80 4.09
CA TYR A 68 9.86 13.16 4.34
C TYR A 68 10.82 12.15 3.68
N SER A 69 10.51 10.88 3.74
CA SER A 69 11.34 9.82 3.16
C SER A 69 11.22 9.72 1.64
N GLY A 70 10.21 10.36 1.06
CA GLY A 70 9.92 10.26 -0.37
C GLY A 70 9.06 9.06 -0.74
N LEU A 71 8.74 8.19 0.21
CA LEU A 71 7.97 6.98 -0.09
C LEU A 71 6.57 7.29 -0.58
N ALA A 72 5.96 8.37 -0.06
CA ALA A 72 4.62 8.78 -0.50
C ALA A 72 4.55 9.00 -2.02
N LYS A 73 5.63 9.52 -2.61
CA LYS A 73 5.71 9.76 -4.06
C LYS A 73 6.04 8.49 -4.84
N GLN A 74 6.68 7.53 -4.20
CA GLN A 74 7.10 6.29 -4.86
C GLN A 74 5.97 5.29 -5.03
N LEU A 75 4.93 5.39 -4.20
CA LEU A 75 3.81 4.44 -4.25
C LEU A 75 3.17 4.47 -5.64
N SER A 76 2.92 3.28 -6.19
CA SER A 76 2.25 3.15 -7.48
C SER A 76 0.76 3.52 -7.39
N GLY A 77 0.17 3.36 -6.21
CA GLY A 77 -1.20 3.76 -5.93
C GLY A 77 -1.25 5.09 -5.19
N SER A 78 -2.23 5.24 -4.33
CA SER A 78 -2.50 6.49 -3.62
C SER A 78 -2.63 6.27 -2.12
N ILE A 79 -2.57 7.38 -1.37
CA ILE A 79 -2.82 7.37 0.06
C ILE A 79 -4.19 8.02 0.26
N TYR A 80 -5.14 7.23 0.76
CA TYR A 80 -6.51 7.66 0.96
C TYR A 80 -6.75 8.04 2.42
N LEU A 81 -7.56 9.04 2.65
CA LEU A 81 -7.89 9.47 4.00
C LEU A 81 -8.59 8.35 4.78
N THR A 82 -9.54 7.68 4.13
CA THR A 82 -10.29 6.60 4.76
C THR A 82 -10.29 5.35 3.88
N GLN A 83 -10.57 4.20 4.50
CA GLN A 83 -10.73 2.96 3.74
C GLN A 83 -11.95 3.04 2.81
N PHE A 84 -12.99 3.76 3.23
CA PHE A 84 -14.15 3.97 2.38
C PHE A 84 -13.77 4.67 1.08
N ASP A 85 -12.97 5.74 1.17
CA ASP A 85 -12.52 6.49 -0.01
C ASP A 85 -11.69 5.59 -0.94
N ALA A 86 -10.80 4.76 -0.36
CA ALA A 86 -9.99 3.84 -1.14
C ALA A 86 -10.89 2.87 -1.90
N PHE A 87 -11.86 2.27 -1.22
CA PHE A 87 -12.76 1.30 -1.82
C PHE A 87 -13.55 1.92 -2.98
N GLN A 88 -14.11 3.11 -2.75
CA GLN A 88 -14.90 3.79 -3.77
C GLN A 88 -14.09 4.12 -5.02
N HIS A 89 -12.91 4.69 -4.83
CA HIS A 89 -12.07 5.08 -5.97
C HIS A 89 -11.53 3.86 -6.73
N LEU A 90 -10.98 2.90 -6.02
CA LEU A 90 -10.36 1.74 -6.66
C LEU A 90 -11.39 0.84 -7.34
N ARG A 91 -12.57 0.72 -6.75
CA ARG A 91 -13.67 -0.01 -7.36
C ARG A 91 -14.08 0.62 -8.69
N ALA A 92 -14.16 1.95 -8.73
CA ALA A 92 -14.56 2.67 -9.93
C ALA A 92 -13.58 2.46 -11.09
N ILE A 93 -12.27 2.52 -10.80
CA ILE A 93 -11.26 2.37 -11.85
C ILE A 93 -11.04 0.91 -12.24
N SER A 94 -11.41 -0.05 -11.39
CA SER A 94 -11.26 -1.47 -11.68
C SER A 94 -12.38 -2.04 -12.54
N ASN A 95 -13.50 -1.34 -12.62
CA ASN A 95 -14.68 -1.78 -13.36
C ASN A 95 -14.72 -1.29 -14.81
N LYS A 96 -13.60 -0.93 -15.34
CA LYS A 96 -13.55 -0.45 -16.73
C LYS A 96 -13.65 -1.57 -17.76
#